data_98baf53de29d018ce92ab0753de16f26
#
_entry.id   98baf53de29d018ce92ab0753de16f26
#
_cell.length_a   1.000
_cell.length_b   1.000
_cell.length_c   1.000
_cell.angle_alpha   90.00
_cell.angle_beta   90.00
_cell.angle_gamma   90.00
#
_symmetry.space_group_name_H-M   'P 1'
#
loop_
_entity.id
_entity.type
_entity.pdbx_description
1 polymer ?
#
loop_
_entity_poly.entity_id
_entity_poly.type
_entity_poly.pdbx_seq_one_letter_code
_entity_poly.pdbx_strand_id
1 'polypeptide(L)'
;MAARIQELEAQLAAAHAQKERVKAQAELTKCGHVYILSNMGSFGEEVVKIGMTRRLEPRERVAELGDASVPFPFDLHTLIYTDNAPALETELQTHFWEHRINLANDRKEFFQVPIAEVEAYLCERGLKCTFNRLAEAKEYRQTCSDRERAKTALQKAVTSQSDPFPGQLFSSSAGEFKT
;
A
#
# COMPACT_ATOMS: atom_id res chain seq x y z
N MET A 1 47.41 16.51 44.36
CA MET A 1 47.03 15.21 43.71
C MET A 1 45.55 14.88 43.97
N ALA A 2 45.07 14.85 45.20
CA ALA A 2 43.68 14.50 45.54
C ALA A 2 42.60 15.32 44.82
N ALA A 3 42.77 16.67 44.77
CA ALA A 3 41.81 17.55 44.08
C ALA A 3 41.69 17.24 42.55
N ARG A 4 42.77 16.83 41.90
CA ARG A 4 42.76 16.46 40.49
C ARG A 4 42.02 15.13 40.24
N ILE A 5 42.12 14.18 41.16
CA ILE A 5 41.40 12.90 41.12
C ILE A 5 39.92 13.17 41.27
N GLN A 6 39.50 13.96 42.26
CA GLN A 6 38.09 14.33 42.45
C GLN A 6 37.48 15.04 41.24
N GLU A 7 38.22 15.95 40.62
CA GLU A 7 37.79 16.65 39.41
C GLU A 7 37.56 15.66 38.24
N LEU A 8 38.48 14.71 38.04
CA LEU A 8 38.36 13.68 36.99
C LEU A 8 37.22 12.72 37.25
N GLU A 9 37.00 12.34 38.50
CA GLU A 9 35.85 11.50 38.90
C GLU A 9 34.50 12.20 38.64
N ALA A 10 34.41 13.51 38.96
CA ALA A 10 33.23 14.31 38.66
C ALA A 10 32.98 14.45 37.14
N GLN A 11 34.03 14.67 36.35
CA GLN A 11 33.94 14.73 34.90
C GLN A 11 33.47 13.37 34.31
N LEU A 12 34.00 12.25 34.82
CA LEU A 12 33.62 10.92 34.39
C LEU A 12 32.14 10.63 34.72
N ALA A 13 31.67 10.97 35.93
CA ALA A 13 30.28 10.81 36.34
C ALA A 13 29.35 11.66 35.45
N ALA A 14 29.72 12.91 35.17
CA ALA A 14 28.96 13.76 34.27
C ALA A 14 28.89 13.21 32.83
N ALA A 15 30.00 12.70 32.32
CA ALA A 15 30.04 12.06 30.99
C ALA A 15 29.16 10.79 30.91
N HIS A 16 29.17 9.98 31.95
CA HIS A 16 28.30 8.79 32.06
C HIS A 16 26.80 9.20 32.09
N ALA A 17 26.45 10.19 32.90
CA ALA A 17 25.07 10.68 32.97
C ALA A 17 24.60 11.26 31.63
N GLN A 18 25.45 11.98 30.93
CA GLN A 18 25.19 12.50 29.59
C GLN A 18 24.96 11.36 28.57
N LYS A 19 25.83 10.35 28.59
CA LYS A 19 25.74 9.18 27.71
C LYS A 19 24.42 8.43 27.92
N GLU A 20 24.02 8.20 29.16
CA GLU A 20 22.75 7.53 29.49
C GLU A 20 21.53 8.35 29.05
N ARG A 21 21.55 9.68 29.21
CA ARG A 21 20.49 10.55 28.67
C ARG A 21 20.37 10.49 27.16
N VAL A 22 21.49 10.57 26.45
CA VAL A 22 21.51 10.49 24.97
C VAL A 22 21.01 9.11 24.50
N LYS A 23 21.41 8.04 25.19
CA LYS A 23 20.95 6.68 24.91
C LYS A 23 19.45 6.54 25.11
N ALA A 24 18.93 6.99 26.25
CA ALA A 24 17.49 6.96 26.54
C ALA A 24 16.67 7.76 25.50
N GLN A 25 17.17 8.94 25.11
CA GLN A 25 16.53 9.75 24.08
C GLN A 25 16.58 9.06 22.70
N ALA A 26 17.68 8.40 22.36
CA ALA A 26 17.82 7.62 21.11
C ALA A 26 16.88 6.39 21.10
N GLU A 27 16.64 5.75 22.24
CA GLU A 27 15.66 4.66 22.36
C GLU A 27 14.23 5.15 22.20
N LEU A 28 13.85 6.25 22.84
CA LEU A 28 12.54 6.90 22.66
C LEU A 28 12.26 7.29 21.21
N THR A 29 13.30 7.64 20.43
CA THR A 29 13.15 7.97 19.00
C THR A 29 12.99 6.76 18.08
N LYS A 30 13.13 5.53 18.59
CA LYS A 30 12.97 4.29 17.84
C LYS A 30 11.55 3.73 17.91
N CYS A 31 10.77 4.11 18.92
CA CYS A 31 9.39 3.65 19.05
C CYS A 31 8.55 4.14 17.87
N GLY A 32 7.64 3.31 17.41
CA GLY A 32 6.76 3.66 16.31
C GLY A 32 5.87 2.51 15.87
N HIS A 33 5.25 2.69 14.71
CA HIS A 33 4.40 1.69 14.09
C HIS A 33 4.99 1.26 12.76
N VAL A 34 5.07 -0.05 12.55
CA VAL A 34 5.27 -0.63 11.22
C VAL A 34 3.92 -0.93 10.61
N TYR A 35 3.72 -0.55 9.36
CA TYR A 35 2.48 -0.76 8.63
C TYR A 35 2.69 -1.63 7.40
N ILE A 36 1.68 -2.45 7.09
CA ILE A 36 1.59 -3.22 5.87
C ILE A 36 0.38 -2.72 5.09
N LEU A 37 0.62 -2.24 3.87
CA LEU A 37 -0.39 -1.63 3.00
C LEU A 37 -0.45 -2.37 1.67
N SER A 38 -1.62 -2.37 1.04
CA SER A 38 -1.76 -2.71 -0.38
C SER A 38 -2.53 -1.61 -1.13
N ASN A 39 -2.45 -1.64 -2.45
CA ASN A 39 -3.27 -0.79 -3.31
C ASN A 39 -3.51 -1.52 -4.63
N MET A 40 -4.53 -2.36 -4.62
CA MET A 40 -4.89 -3.22 -5.75
C MET A 40 -5.15 -2.42 -7.04
N GLY A 41 -5.78 -1.27 -6.93
CA GLY A 41 -6.13 -0.44 -8.09
C GLY A 41 -4.94 0.24 -8.75
N SER A 42 -3.84 0.48 -8.00
CA SER A 42 -2.64 1.17 -8.49
C SER A 42 -1.52 0.21 -8.88
N PHE A 43 -1.36 -0.90 -8.16
CA PHE A 43 -0.21 -1.80 -8.30
C PHE A 43 -0.59 -3.24 -8.64
N GLY A 44 -1.89 -3.57 -8.65
CA GLY A 44 -2.39 -4.92 -8.82
C GLY A 44 -2.48 -5.70 -7.51
N GLU A 45 -2.84 -6.98 -7.67
CA GLU A 45 -2.90 -7.94 -6.56
C GLU A 45 -1.48 -8.33 -6.12
N GLU A 46 -1.37 -8.78 -4.88
CA GLU A 46 -0.11 -9.30 -4.30
C GLU A 46 1.05 -8.30 -4.22
N VAL A 47 0.79 -6.99 -4.34
CA VAL A 47 1.79 -5.97 -4.10
C VAL A 47 1.53 -5.32 -2.75
N VAL A 48 2.51 -5.41 -1.85
CA VAL A 48 2.47 -4.80 -0.53
C VAL A 48 3.54 -3.74 -0.37
N LYS A 49 3.22 -2.71 0.41
CA LYS A 49 4.19 -1.74 0.91
C LYS A 49 4.43 -2.02 2.38
N ILE A 50 5.71 -2.15 2.75
CA ILE A 50 6.20 -2.29 4.12
C ILE A 50 6.90 -1.00 4.50
N GLY A 51 6.46 -0.32 5.54
CA GLY A 51 7.06 0.93 5.99
C GLY A 51 6.76 1.21 7.46
N MET A 52 7.35 2.27 8.00
CA MET A 52 7.15 2.67 9.38
C MET A 52 6.76 4.13 9.52
N THR A 53 6.20 4.46 10.68
CA THR A 53 5.93 5.85 11.10
C THR A 53 6.15 6.01 12.60
N ARG A 54 6.63 7.18 13.01
CA ARG A 54 6.73 7.58 14.42
C ARG A 54 5.65 8.57 14.83
N ARG A 55 4.69 8.83 13.94
CA ARG A 55 3.57 9.74 14.25
C ARG A 55 2.66 9.11 15.30
N LEU A 56 2.07 9.96 16.13
CA LEU A 56 1.08 9.54 17.13
C LEU A 56 -0.16 8.94 16.47
N GLU A 57 -0.56 9.51 15.32
CA GLU A 57 -1.67 9.02 14.50
C GLU A 57 -1.13 8.35 13.22
N PRO A 58 -0.82 7.05 13.26
CA PRO A 58 -0.23 6.35 12.12
C PRO A 58 -1.17 6.25 10.92
N ARG A 59 -2.50 6.28 11.14
CA ARG A 59 -3.51 6.23 10.07
C ARG A 59 -3.49 7.48 9.19
N GLU A 60 -3.18 8.65 9.76
CA GLU A 60 -3.01 9.89 8.98
C GLU A 60 -1.86 9.75 7.99
N ARG A 61 -0.76 9.12 8.42
CA ARG A 61 0.37 8.86 7.53
C ARG A 61 -0.01 7.94 6.36
N VAL A 62 -0.83 6.92 6.62
CA VAL A 62 -1.33 6.02 5.57
C VAL A 62 -2.20 6.78 4.57
N ALA A 63 -3.11 7.64 5.05
CA ALA A 63 -3.95 8.48 4.19
C ALA A 63 -3.10 9.40 3.31
N GLU A 64 -2.13 10.13 3.86
CA GLU A 64 -1.23 11.00 3.10
C GLU A 64 -0.44 10.27 2.00
N LEU A 65 -0.06 9.00 2.23
CA LEU A 65 0.63 8.20 1.22
C LEU A 65 -0.25 7.93 0.00
N GLY A 66 -1.57 7.87 0.19
CA GLY A 66 -2.57 7.67 -0.85
C GLY A 66 -2.99 8.95 -1.59
N ASP A 67 -2.89 10.12 -0.95
CA ASP A 67 -3.47 11.36 -1.50
C ASP A 67 -2.70 11.91 -2.71
N ALA A 68 -1.38 11.85 -2.70
CA ALA A 68 -0.57 12.67 -3.60
C ALA A 68 -0.01 11.94 -4.83
N SER A 69 0.04 10.60 -4.84
CA SER A 69 0.89 9.89 -5.81
C SER A 69 0.24 8.68 -6.47
N VAL A 70 -0.92 8.26 -6.02
CA VAL A 70 -1.60 7.06 -6.53
C VAL A 70 -3.09 7.35 -6.76
N PRO A 71 -3.71 6.73 -7.79
CA PRO A 71 -5.11 7.01 -8.16
C PRO A 71 -6.14 6.46 -7.17
N PHE A 72 -5.74 5.60 -6.24
CA PHE A 72 -6.62 4.99 -5.24
C PHE A 72 -5.96 5.00 -3.86
N PRO A 73 -6.73 5.09 -2.77
CA PRO A 73 -6.20 5.02 -1.42
C PRO A 73 -5.58 3.65 -1.13
N PHE A 74 -4.67 3.62 -0.14
CA PHE A 74 -4.12 2.37 0.36
C PHE A 74 -5.06 1.68 1.32
N ASP A 75 -5.13 0.36 1.20
CA ASP A 75 -5.74 -0.52 2.21
C ASP A 75 -4.73 -0.86 3.29
N LEU A 76 -5.12 -0.67 4.55
CA LEU A 76 -4.29 -0.97 5.71
C LEU A 76 -4.59 -2.39 6.21
N HIS A 77 -3.59 -3.29 6.12
CA HIS A 77 -3.69 -4.66 6.59
C HIS A 77 -3.36 -4.81 8.07
N THR A 78 -2.29 -4.15 8.52
CA THR A 78 -1.90 -4.17 9.92
C THR A 78 -1.08 -2.96 10.32
N LEU A 79 -1.15 -2.63 11.61
CA LEU A 79 -0.30 -1.68 12.32
C LEU A 79 0.32 -2.39 13.52
N ILE A 80 1.63 -2.42 13.58
CA ILE A 80 2.39 -3.09 14.64
C ILE A 80 3.15 -2.03 15.42
N TYR A 81 2.73 -1.78 16.66
CA TYR A 81 3.51 -0.94 17.57
C TYR A 81 4.73 -1.71 18.06
N THR A 82 5.87 -1.07 18.08
CA THR A 82 7.11 -1.63 18.59
C THR A 82 8.04 -0.56 19.13
N ASP A 83 8.86 -0.93 20.10
CA ASP A 83 9.87 -0.04 20.69
C ASP A 83 11.05 0.23 19.74
N ASN A 84 11.18 -0.57 18.66
CA ASN A 84 12.18 -0.37 17.64
C ASN A 84 11.62 -0.59 16.23
N ALA A 85 10.82 0.38 15.78
CA ALA A 85 10.17 0.32 14.47
C ALA A 85 11.16 0.28 13.29
N PRO A 86 12.29 1.02 13.28
CA PRO A 86 13.28 0.89 12.22
C PRO A 86 13.88 -0.52 12.11
N ALA A 87 14.11 -1.21 13.23
CA ALA A 87 14.67 -2.56 13.20
C ALA A 87 13.67 -3.57 12.64
N LEU A 88 12.41 -3.50 13.06
CA LEU A 88 11.36 -4.38 12.54
C LEU A 88 11.08 -4.14 11.06
N GLU A 89 11.03 -2.87 10.63
CA GLU A 89 10.90 -2.51 9.22
C GLU A 89 12.04 -3.10 8.38
N THR A 90 13.30 -2.89 8.81
CA THR A 90 14.48 -3.43 8.13
C THR A 90 14.45 -4.96 8.08
N GLU A 91 14.05 -5.63 9.15
CA GLU A 91 13.93 -7.08 9.22
C GLU A 91 12.93 -7.61 8.18
N LEU A 92 11.72 -7.03 8.13
CA LEU A 92 10.69 -7.39 7.16
C LEU A 92 11.15 -7.13 5.72
N GLN A 93 11.73 -5.97 5.45
CA GLN A 93 12.24 -5.61 4.13
C GLN A 93 13.41 -6.51 3.69
N THR A 94 14.23 -6.99 4.62
CA THR A 94 15.32 -7.93 4.36
C THR A 94 14.77 -9.33 4.08
N HIS A 95 13.78 -9.78 4.85
CA HIS A 95 13.16 -11.08 4.65
C HIS A 95 12.52 -11.19 3.25
N PHE A 96 11.82 -10.15 2.81
CA PHE A 96 11.16 -10.11 1.50
C PHE A 96 12.02 -9.48 0.41
N TRP A 97 13.34 -9.38 0.59
CA TRP A 97 14.24 -8.70 -0.36
C TRP A 97 14.15 -9.23 -1.79
N GLU A 98 14.05 -10.55 -1.96
CA GLU A 98 13.97 -11.19 -3.28
C GLU A 98 12.67 -10.82 -4.04
N HIS A 99 11.64 -10.43 -3.31
CA HIS A 99 10.34 -9.99 -3.85
C HIS A 99 10.25 -8.48 -4.09
N ARG A 100 11.34 -7.75 -3.87
CA ARG A 100 11.35 -6.30 -4.02
C ARG A 100 11.15 -5.89 -5.48
N ILE A 101 10.18 -4.99 -5.73
CA ILE A 101 9.83 -4.55 -7.08
C ILE A 101 10.89 -3.61 -7.65
N ASN A 102 11.44 -2.71 -6.84
CA ASN A 102 12.43 -1.73 -7.28
C ASN A 102 13.78 -1.97 -6.60
N LEU A 103 14.71 -2.58 -7.34
CA LEU A 103 16.06 -2.86 -6.86
C LEU A 103 17.03 -1.67 -7.04
N ALA A 104 16.66 -0.67 -7.84
CA ALA A 104 17.50 0.50 -8.10
C ALA A 104 17.32 1.62 -7.05
N ASN A 105 16.22 1.61 -6.31
CA ASN A 105 15.89 2.65 -5.33
C ASN A 105 15.33 2.03 -4.05
N ASP A 106 16.17 1.91 -3.04
CA ASP A 106 15.83 1.32 -1.73
C ASP A 106 14.74 2.08 -0.96
N ARG A 107 14.47 3.35 -1.33
CA ARG A 107 13.39 4.14 -0.73
C ARG A 107 12.00 3.75 -1.26
N LYS A 108 11.93 2.91 -2.29
CA LYS A 108 10.68 2.36 -2.83
C LYS A 108 10.43 0.97 -2.23
N GLU A 109 9.71 0.94 -1.15
CA GLU A 109 9.52 -0.20 -0.23
C GLU A 109 8.29 -1.01 -0.62
N PHE A 110 8.22 -1.43 -1.89
CA PHE A 110 7.15 -2.26 -2.45
C PHE A 110 7.67 -3.66 -2.79
N PHE A 111 6.87 -4.66 -2.47
CA PHE A 111 7.23 -6.08 -2.58
C PHE A 111 6.11 -6.84 -3.27
N GLN A 112 6.46 -7.71 -4.21
CA GLN A 112 5.54 -8.63 -4.88
C GLN A 112 5.41 -9.89 -4.02
N VAL A 113 4.50 -9.86 -3.06
CA VAL A 113 4.30 -10.95 -2.11
C VAL A 113 2.83 -11.02 -1.68
N PRO A 114 2.25 -12.25 -1.62
CA PRO A 114 0.90 -12.45 -1.11
C PRO A 114 0.77 -11.97 0.34
N ILE A 115 -0.33 -11.31 0.66
CA ILE A 115 -0.57 -10.79 2.01
C ILE A 115 -0.60 -11.89 3.07
N ALA A 116 -1.01 -13.10 2.70
CA ALA A 116 -1.03 -14.26 3.58
C ALA A 116 0.38 -14.72 4.00
N GLU A 117 1.37 -14.55 3.14
CA GLU A 117 2.77 -14.87 3.43
C GLU A 117 3.36 -13.87 4.42
N VAL A 118 3.05 -12.58 4.25
CA VAL A 118 3.45 -11.54 5.22
C VAL A 118 2.85 -11.82 6.60
N GLU A 119 1.56 -12.19 6.65
CA GLU A 119 0.90 -12.55 7.90
C GLU A 119 1.52 -13.79 8.55
N ALA A 120 1.82 -14.84 7.76
CA ALA A 120 2.46 -16.05 8.26
C ALA A 120 3.81 -15.74 8.91
N TYR A 121 4.64 -14.93 8.26
CA TYR A 121 5.91 -14.49 8.81
C TYR A 121 5.75 -13.71 10.13
N LEU A 122 4.81 -12.78 10.20
CA LEU A 122 4.54 -12.03 11.43
C LEU A 122 4.09 -12.93 12.58
N CYS A 123 3.28 -13.95 12.27
CA CYS A 123 2.85 -14.96 13.25
C CYS A 123 4.03 -15.82 13.74
N GLU A 124 4.91 -16.26 12.86
CA GLU A 124 6.12 -17.02 13.21
C GLU A 124 7.05 -16.22 14.13
N ARG A 125 7.12 -14.92 13.93
CA ARG A 125 7.88 -14.00 14.81
C ARG A 125 7.19 -13.74 16.15
N GLY A 126 6.00 -14.29 16.37
CA GLY A 126 5.24 -14.09 17.60
C GLY A 126 4.71 -12.67 17.79
N LEU A 127 4.63 -11.87 16.74
CA LEU A 127 4.12 -10.52 16.78
C LEU A 127 2.59 -10.53 16.88
N LYS A 128 2.06 -10.05 18.00
CA LYS A 128 0.62 -9.93 18.21
C LYS A 128 0.11 -8.71 17.45
N CYS A 129 -0.48 -8.92 16.29
CA CYS A 129 -1.12 -7.86 15.50
C CYS A 129 -2.50 -8.30 15.03
N THR A 130 -3.41 -7.32 14.91
CA THR A 130 -4.68 -7.54 14.21
C THR A 130 -4.40 -7.41 12.72
N PHE A 131 -4.65 -8.48 11.98
CA PHE A 131 -4.39 -8.52 10.56
C PHE A 131 -5.69 -8.56 9.75
N ASN A 132 -5.88 -7.62 8.83
CA ASN A 132 -6.99 -7.60 7.89
C ASN A 132 -6.50 -8.15 6.53
N ARG A 133 -6.93 -9.37 6.19
CA ARG A 133 -6.55 -9.98 4.90
C ARG A 133 -7.26 -9.39 3.69
N LEU A 134 -8.41 -8.75 3.93
CA LEU A 134 -9.23 -8.23 2.85
C LEU A 134 -8.79 -6.82 2.47
N ALA A 135 -8.31 -6.65 1.25
CA ALA A 135 -8.23 -5.34 0.63
C ALA A 135 -9.67 -4.89 0.29
N GLU A 136 -10.13 -3.84 0.95
CA GLU A 136 -11.47 -3.30 0.68
C GLU A 136 -11.54 -2.72 -0.74
N ALA A 137 -10.50 -2.01 -1.17
CA ALA A 137 -10.32 -1.41 -2.49
C ALA A 137 -11.60 -0.76 -3.02
N LYS A 138 -12.33 -0.03 -2.14
CA LYS A 138 -13.70 0.45 -2.38
C LYS A 138 -13.81 1.27 -3.66
N GLU A 139 -12.97 2.27 -3.81
CA GLU A 139 -13.00 3.17 -4.97
C GLU A 139 -12.61 2.45 -6.27
N TYR A 140 -11.64 1.54 -6.18
CA TYR A 140 -11.25 0.72 -7.33
C TYR A 140 -12.38 -0.20 -7.78
N ARG A 141 -13.03 -0.92 -6.85
CA ARG A 141 -14.18 -1.79 -7.15
C ARG A 141 -15.37 -1.00 -7.71
N GLN A 142 -15.63 0.18 -7.15
CA GLN A 142 -16.66 1.08 -7.69
C GLN A 142 -16.32 1.50 -9.12
N THR A 143 -15.08 1.92 -9.37
CA THR A 143 -14.61 2.32 -10.71
C THR A 143 -14.73 1.17 -11.72
N CYS A 144 -14.38 -0.06 -11.33
CA CYS A 144 -14.56 -1.24 -12.17
C CYS A 144 -16.04 -1.48 -12.51
N SER A 145 -16.93 -1.42 -11.51
CA SER A 145 -18.37 -1.56 -11.70
C SER A 145 -18.94 -0.51 -12.66
N ASP A 146 -18.55 0.75 -12.50
CA ASP A 146 -19.00 1.85 -13.34
C ASP A 146 -18.50 1.71 -14.79
N ARG A 147 -17.25 1.26 -14.97
CA ARG A 147 -16.71 0.94 -16.31
C ARG A 147 -17.49 -0.20 -16.99
N GLU A 148 -17.84 -1.25 -16.27
CA GLU A 148 -18.64 -2.35 -16.83
C GLU A 148 -20.05 -1.89 -17.20
N ARG A 149 -20.69 -1.06 -16.37
CA ARG A 149 -22.00 -0.46 -16.69
C ARG A 149 -21.91 0.40 -17.96
N ALA A 150 -20.88 1.23 -18.08
CA ALA A 150 -20.68 2.07 -19.25
C ALA A 150 -20.47 1.24 -20.54
N LYS A 151 -19.64 0.18 -20.47
CA LYS A 151 -19.44 -0.73 -21.60
C LYS A 151 -20.75 -1.41 -22.03
N THR A 152 -21.53 -1.91 -21.07
CA THR A 152 -22.80 -2.55 -21.34
C THR A 152 -23.81 -1.61 -21.98
N ALA A 153 -23.87 -0.35 -21.50
CA ALA A 153 -24.73 0.68 -22.07
C ALA A 153 -24.33 1.01 -23.51
N LEU A 154 -23.03 1.16 -23.77
CA LEU A 154 -22.52 1.41 -25.12
C LEU A 154 -22.82 0.26 -26.08
N GLN A 155 -22.61 -0.98 -25.65
CA GLN A 155 -22.94 -2.17 -26.45
C GLN A 155 -24.42 -2.23 -26.80
N LYS A 156 -25.31 -1.96 -25.84
CA LYS A 156 -26.77 -1.91 -26.08
C LYS A 156 -27.13 -0.80 -27.07
N ALA A 157 -26.53 0.38 -26.98
CA ALA A 157 -26.76 1.49 -27.90
C ALA A 157 -26.30 1.16 -29.33
N VAL A 158 -25.17 0.49 -29.50
CA VAL A 158 -24.69 0.04 -30.80
C VAL A 158 -25.60 -1.01 -31.41
N THR A 159 -26.05 -1.99 -30.58
CA THR A 159 -26.96 -3.06 -31.07
C THR A 159 -28.35 -2.52 -31.44
N SER A 160 -28.85 -1.50 -30.74
CA SER A 160 -30.13 -0.87 -31.06
C SER A 160 -30.10 0.02 -32.31
N GLN A 161 -28.94 0.44 -32.78
CA GLN A 161 -28.77 1.19 -34.04
C GLN A 161 -28.59 0.29 -35.26
N SER A 162 -28.42 -1.03 -35.08
CA SER A 162 -28.30 -2.01 -36.14
C SER A 162 -29.63 -2.65 -36.51
N ASP A 163 -30.76 -1.92 -36.45
CA ASP A 163 -31.99 -2.38 -37.10
C ASP A 163 -31.77 -2.45 -38.61
N PRO A 164 -32.05 -3.60 -39.23
CA PRO A 164 -31.85 -3.73 -40.67
C PRO A 164 -32.77 -2.76 -41.39
N PHE A 165 -32.19 -1.97 -42.29
CA PHE A 165 -32.89 -1.16 -43.27
C PHE A 165 -34.10 -1.96 -43.81
N PRO A 166 -35.31 -1.40 -43.81
CA PRO A 166 -36.47 -2.13 -44.32
C PRO A 166 -36.25 -2.38 -45.80
N GLY A 167 -35.84 -3.58 -46.11
CA GLY A 167 -35.61 -4.09 -47.46
C GLY A 167 -36.89 -4.37 -48.18
N GLN A 168 -37.76 -3.37 -48.36
CA GLN A 168 -38.94 -3.43 -49.23
C GLN A 168 -39.25 -2.08 -49.87
N LEU A 169 -38.46 -1.73 -50.87
CA LEU A 169 -38.81 -0.63 -51.81
C LEU A 169 -38.32 -0.86 -53.22
N PHE A 170 -38.42 -2.09 -53.76
CA PHE A 170 -38.39 -2.37 -55.18
C PHE A 170 -39.24 -3.60 -55.47
N SER A 171 -40.56 -3.52 -55.43
CA SER A 171 -41.44 -4.38 -56.19
C SER A 171 -41.53 -3.80 -57.61
N SER A 172 -40.78 -4.42 -58.51
CA SER A 172 -40.85 -4.21 -59.92
C SER A 172 -42.25 -4.39 -60.43
N SER A 173 -42.89 -3.34 -60.94
CA SER A 173 -44.01 -3.41 -61.86
C SER A 173 -43.49 -3.69 -63.27
N ALA A 174 -43.42 -4.98 -63.64
CA ALA A 174 -43.28 -5.40 -65.03
C ALA A 174 -44.64 -5.18 -65.71
N GLY A 175 -44.80 -4.09 -66.42
CA GLY A 175 -45.90 -3.83 -67.33
C GLY A 175 -45.76 -4.72 -68.55
N GLU A 176 -46.79 -5.55 -68.80
CA GLU A 176 -47.00 -6.31 -70.03
C GLU A 176 -47.15 -5.31 -71.19
N PHE A 177 -46.35 -5.49 -72.25
CA PHE A 177 -46.65 -4.97 -73.58
C PHE A 177 -47.10 -6.15 -74.44
N LYS A 178 -48.46 -6.13 -74.78
CA LYS A 178 -49.05 -6.90 -75.88
C LYS A 178 -48.90 -6.09 -77.18
N THR A 179 -48.35 -6.65 -78.18
CA THR A 179 -48.73 -6.90 -79.55
C THR A 179 -47.57 -7.33 -80.34
#